data_cc0d47d12cfcb3a6167c594174555266
#
_entry.id   cc0d47d12cfcb3a6167c594174555266
#
_cell.length_a   1.000
_cell.length_b   1.000
_cell.length_c   1.000
_cell.angle_alpha   90.00
_cell.angle_beta   90.00
_cell.angle_gamma   90.00
#
_symmetry.space_group_name_H-M   'P 1'
#
loop_
_entity.id
_entity.type
_entity.pdbx_description
1 polymer ?
#
loop_
_entity_poly.entity_id
_entity_poly.type
_entity_poly.pdbx_seq_one_letter_code
_entity_poly.pdbx_strand_id
1 'polypeptide(L)'
;MQVVIGVDPGAANLGFGFVRVEGNRMSALDAGVVETSSELPIERRLEHIHAELAKLIEWHEPTALAIEDLYFGKNVRSAMAVGQASGIAMLAASQRGIACSAYTPQAIKMAVCGSGSAAKAQVQRMVGTLLGLPEPPASDHAADALAVAICHGAGAGRRAAVEAAAARVIG
;
A
#
# COMPACT_ATOMS: atom_id res chain seq x y z
N MET A 1 -3.43 -9.54 15.29
CA MET A 1 -3.91 -9.58 13.89
C MET A 1 -4.08 -8.14 13.44
N GLN A 2 -3.54 -7.78 12.29
CA GLN A 2 -3.64 -6.45 11.68
C GLN A 2 -4.01 -6.61 10.21
N VAL A 3 -4.87 -5.74 9.69
CA VAL A 3 -5.14 -5.61 8.25
C VAL A 3 -4.54 -4.29 7.79
N VAL A 4 -3.74 -4.33 6.74
CA VAL A 4 -3.08 -3.17 6.15
C VAL A 4 -3.61 -2.98 4.73
N ILE A 5 -4.08 -1.79 4.40
CA ILE A 5 -4.29 -1.39 3.01
C ILE A 5 -3.02 -0.74 2.48
N GLY A 6 -2.46 -1.27 1.40
CA GLY A 6 -1.43 -0.61 0.60
C GLY A 6 -2.05 0.11 -0.60
N VAL A 7 -1.50 1.25 -0.94
CA VAL A 7 -1.96 2.07 -2.06
C VAL A 7 -0.78 2.48 -2.94
N ASP A 8 -0.91 2.21 -4.24
CA ASP A 8 -0.08 2.77 -5.31
C ASP A 8 -0.88 3.90 -5.99
N PRO A 9 -0.58 5.18 -5.68
CA PRO A 9 -1.46 6.27 -6.06
C PRO A 9 -1.29 6.69 -7.51
N GLY A 10 -2.41 6.71 -8.24
CA GLY A 10 -2.50 7.24 -9.59
C GLY A 10 -3.91 7.73 -9.89
N ALA A 11 -4.05 8.88 -10.55
CA ALA A 11 -5.38 9.38 -10.87
C ALA A 11 -6.07 8.61 -12.01
N ALA A 12 -5.33 7.96 -12.90
CA ALA A 12 -5.88 7.09 -13.94
C ALA A 12 -6.12 5.68 -13.42
N ASN A 13 -5.12 5.15 -12.71
CA ASN A 13 -5.11 3.82 -12.14
C ASN A 13 -4.57 3.93 -10.72
N LEU A 14 -5.41 3.72 -9.74
CA LEU A 14 -4.99 3.63 -8.35
C LEU A 14 -4.95 2.16 -7.95
N GLY A 15 -3.74 1.65 -7.66
CA GLY A 15 -3.58 0.30 -7.13
C GLY A 15 -3.97 0.23 -5.66
N PHE A 16 -4.64 -0.84 -5.26
CA PHE A 16 -4.90 -1.16 -3.86
C PHE A 16 -4.57 -2.62 -3.55
N GLY A 17 -4.20 -2.89 -2.31
CA GLY A 17 -3.96 -4.25 -1.83
C GLY A 17 -4.17 -4.35 -0.33
N PHE A 18 -4.94 -5.33 0.11
CA PHE A 18 -5.20 -5.62 1.52
C PHE A 18 -4.39 -6.83 1.96
N VAL A 19 -3.58 -6.64 2.99
CA VAL A 19 -2.73 -7.68 3.55
C VAL A 19 -3.09 -7.90 5.01
N ARG A 20 -3.40 -9.14 5.37
CA ARG A 20 -3.51 -9.59 6.75
C ARG A 20 -2.13 -9.95 7.29
N VAL A 21 -1.81 -9.44 8.47
CA VAL A 21 -0.56 -9.70 9.17
C VAL A 21 -0.84 -10.39 10.50
N GLU A 22 -0.30 -11.60 10.67
CA GLU A 22 -0.45 -12.44 11.87
C GLU A 22 0.93 -12.93 12.32
N GLY A 23 1.55 -12.20 13.24
CA GLY A 23 2.96 -12.46 13.61
C GLY A 23 3.87 -12.27 12.41
N ASN A 24 4.54 -13.34 11.98
CA ASN A 24 5.43 -13.35 10.81
C ASN A 24 4.74 -13.83 9.52
N ARG A 25 3.46 -14.16 9.56
CA ARG A 25 2.70 -14.59 8.38
C ARG A 25 1.93 -13.43 7.78
N MET A 26 1.97 -13.34 6.48
CA MET A 26 1.19 -12.38 5.71
C MET A 26 0.37 -13.13 4.66
N SER A 27 -0.83 -12.67 4.40
CA SER A 27 -1.69 -13.19 3.33
C SER A 27 -2.46 -12.04 2.67
N ALA A 28 -2.64 -12.12 1.37
CA ALA A 28 -3.50 -11.18 0.67
C ALA A 28 -4.97 -11.48 0.98
N LEU A 29 -5.75 -10.44 1.22
CA LEU A 29 -7.21 -10.53 1.35
C LEU A 29 -7.89 -10.11 0.06
N ASP A 30 -7.38 -9.04 -0.56
CA ASP A 30 -7.91 -8.46 -1.79
C ASP A 30 -6.83 -7.61 -2.45
N ALA A 31 -6.88 -7.45 -3.76
CA ALA A 31 -6.03 -6.53 -4.49
C ALA A 31 -6.63 -6.21 -5.87
N GLY A 32 -6.43 -4.98 -6.33
CA GLY A 32 -6.96 -4.55 -7.61
C GLY A 32 -6.55 -3.14 -7.99
N VAL A 33 -7.28 -2.61 -8.94
CA VAL A 33 -7.07 -1.26 -9.48
C VAL A 33 -8.40 -0.52 -9.54
N VAL A 34 -8.44 0.70 -9.03
CA VAL A 34 -9.53 1.64 -9.28
C VAL A 34 -9.16 2.44 -10.54
N GLU A 35 -9.88 2.19 -11.62
CA GLU A 35 -9.65 2.85 -12.90
C GLU A 35 -10.56 4.06 -13.06
N THR A 36 -10.05 5.13 -13.68
CA THR A 36 -10.82 6.32 -14.02
C THR A 36 -10.57 6.75 -15.46
N SER A 37 -11.61 7.18 -16.18
CA SER A 37 -11.44 7.68 -17.54
C SER A 37 -10.68 9.02 -17.57
N SER A 38 -9.73 9.16 -18.49
CA SER A 38 -9.04 10.42 -18.75
C SER A 38 -9.94 11.51 -19.37
N GLU A 39 -11.10 11.13 -19.87
CA GLU A 39 -12.12 12.06 -20.42
C GLU A 39 -12.87 12.80 -19.31
N LEU A 40 -12.88 12.25 -18.09
CA LEU A 40 -13.52 12.90 -16.96
C LEU A 40 -12.62 14.01 -16.38
N PRO A 41 -13.20 15.13 -15.92
CA PRO A 41 -12.45 16.14 -15.20
C PRO A 41 -11.89 15.57 -13.88
N ILE A 42 -10.77 16.11 -13.43
CA ILE A 42 -9.99 15.54 -12.31
C ILE A 42 -10.82 15.39 -11.03
N GLU A 43 -11.69 16.34 -10.71
CA GLU A 43 -12.53 16.30 -9.52
C GLU A 43 -13.49 15.10 -9.53
N ARG A 44 -14.02 14.70 -10.69
CA ARG A 44 -14.89 13.52 -10.84
C ARG A 44 -14.10 12.22 -10.71
N ARG A 45 -12.87 12.21 -11.19
CA ARG A 45 -11.96 11.07 -11.02
C ARG A 45 -11.61 10.88 -9.57
N LEU A 46 -11.27 11.95 -8.85
CA LEU A 46 -10.97 11.90 -7.42
C LEU A 46 -12.20 11.51 -6.59
N GLU A 47 -13.39 11.99 -6.93
CA GLU A 47 -14.65 11.58 -6.30
C GLU A 47 -14.88 10.06 -6.44
N HIS A 48 -14.67 9.52 -7.64
CA HIS A 48 -14.79 8.09 -7.90
C HIS A 48 -13.77 7.27 -7.08
N ILE A 49 -12.51 7.67 -7.09
CA ILE A 49 -11.44 7.03 -6.29
C ILE A 49 -11.81 7.02 -4.81
N HIS A 50 -12.26 8.16 -4.27
CA HIS A 50 -12.68 8.27 -2.87
C HIS A 50 -13.83 7.31 -2.55
N ALA A 51 -14.87 7.27 -3.39
CA ALA A 51 -16.04 6.43 -3.17
C ALA A 51 -15.68 4.93 -3.17
N GLU A 52 -14.83 4.49 -4.10
CA GLU A 52 -14.39 3.10 -4.17
C GLU A 52 -13.48 2.73 -2.98
N LEU A 53 -12.52 3.58 -2.62
CA LEU A 53 -11.68 3.34 -1.45
C LEU A 53 -12.50 3.32 -0.15
N ALA A 54 -13.49 4.19 0.00
CA ALA A 54 -14.35 4.21 1.19
C ALA A 54 -15.13 2.89 1.36
N LYS A 55 -15.65 2.31 0.26
CA LYS A 55 -16.32 1.00 0.25
C LYS A 55 -15.35 -0.13 0.63
N LEU A 56 -14.15 -0.14 0.02
CA LEU A 56 -13.13 -1.15 0.28
C LEU A 56 -12.64 -1.10 1.74
N ILE A 57 -12.43 0.10 2.27
CA ILE A 57 -12.05 0.31 3.68
C ILE A 57 -13.17 -0.16 4.62
N GLU A 58 -14.43 0.11 4.30
CA GLU A 58 -15.56 -0.36 5.09
C GLU A 58 -15.68 -1.89 5.09
N TRP A 59 -15.43 -2.52 3.93
CA TRP A 59 -15.53 -3.98 3.78
C TRP A 59 -14.40 -4.73 4.49
N HIS A 60 -13.17 -4.25 4.39
CA HIS A 60 -11.98 -4.94 4.89
C HIS A 60 -11.52 -4.47 6.28
N GLU A 61 -12.05 -3.38 6.78
CA GLU A 61 -11.75 -2.79 8.09
C GLU A 61 -10.24 -2.72 8.41
N PRO A 62 -9.40 -2.12 7.53
CA PRO A 62 -7.97 -2.04 7.76
C PRO A 62 -7.66 -1.16 8.98
N THR A 63 -6.60 -1.51 9.70
CA THR A 63 -6.12 -0.74 10.87
C THR A 63 -4.99 0.22 10.53
N ALA A 64 -4.43 0.13 9.33
CA ALA A 64 -3.40 1.04 8.83
C ALA A 64 -3.51 1.18 7.30
N LEU A 65 -3.19 2.38 6.79
CA LEU A 65 -2.95 2.65 5.38
C LEU A 65 -1.45 2.88 5.16
N ALA A 66 -0.90 2.17 4.19
CA ALA A 66 0.47 2.33 3.72
C ALA A 66 0.44 2.86 2.29
N ILE A 67 1.22 3.89 1.99
CA ILE A 67 1.27 4.51 0.67
C ILE A 67 2.73 4.67 0.22
N GLU A 68 2.99 4.53 -1.09
CA GLU A 68 4.30 4.86 -1.63
C GLU A 68 4.52 6.36 -1.59
N ASP A 69 5.69 6.78 -1.06
CA ASP A 69 6.05 8.18 -0.99
C ASP A 69 6.40 8.72 -2.38
N LEU A 70 5.87 9.91 -2.66
CA LEU A 70 6.02 10.54 -3.95
C LEU A 70 7.45 11.06 -4.16
N TYR A 71 8.12 10.49 -5.15
CA TYR A 71 9.34 11.11 -5.68
C TYR A 71 8.95 12.06 -6.82
N PHE A 72 9.15 13.37 -6.61
CA PHE A 72 8.92 14.38 -7.65
C PHE A 72 9.93 14.17 -8.79
N GLY A 73 9.53 13.41 -9.79
CA GLY A 73 10.28 13.28 -11.03
C GLY A 73 10.20 14.57 -11.86
N LYS A 74 10.84 14.58 -13.04
CA LYS A 74 10.90 15.75 -13.93
C LYS A 74 9.55 16.21 -14.49
N ASN A 75 8.48 15.40 -14.36
CA ASN A 75 7.15 15.71 -14.88
C ASN A 75 6.20 16.18 -13.76
N VAL A 76 6.12 17.49 -13.56
CA VAL A 76 5.30 18.13 -12.52
C VAL A 76 3.79 17.80 -12.65
N ARG A 77 3.27 17.69 -13.89
CA ARG A 77 1.83 17.40 -14.11
C ARG A 77 1.47 16.00 -13.60
N SER A 78 2.31 14.99 -13.90
CA SER A 78 2.10 13.63 -13.41
C SER A 78 2.23 13.57 -11.90
N ALA A 79 3.23 14.25 -11.32
CA ALA A 79 3.43 14.32 -9.87
C ALA A 79 2.23 14.96 -9.15
N MET A 80 1.61 16.00 -9.73
CA MET A 80 0.41 16.61 -9.16
C MET A 80 -0.78 15.65 -9.14
N ALA A 81 -1.03 14.94 -10.23
CA ALA A 81 -2.13 13.97 -10.31
C ALA A 81 -1.96 12.80 -9.31
N VAL A 82 -0.73 12.33 -9.14
CA VAL A 82 -0.40 11.31 -8.13
C VAL A 82 -0.58 11.87 -6.72
N GLY A 83 -0.12 13.11 -6.44
CA GLY A 83 -0.31 13.78 -5.15
C GLY A 83 -1.79 13.97 -4.78
N GLN A 84 -2.63 14.32 -5.75
CA GLN A 84 -4.08 14.43 -5.57
C GLN A 84 -4.70 13.07 -5.19
N ALA A 85 -4.34 12.00 -5.91
CA ALA A 85 -4.81 10.64 -5.61
C ALA A 85 -4.34 10.17 -4.23
N SER A 86 -3.08 10.47 -3.85
CA SER A 86 -2.53 10.19 -2.52
C SER A 86 -3.34 10.91 -1.43
N GLY A 87 -3.62 12.19 -1.61
CA GLY A 87 -4.41 12.99 -0.67
C GLY A 87 -5.81 12.42 -0.46
N ILE A 88 -6.45 11.95 -1.55
CA ILE A 88 -7.77 11.30 -1.48
C ILE A 88 -7.71 9.96 -0.73
N ALA A 89 -6.69 9.15 -0.96
CA ALA A 89 -6.52 7.89 -0.22
C ALA A 89 -6.31 8.12 1.28
N MET A 90 -5.48 9.09 1.64
CA MET A 90 -5.26 9.49 3.03
C MET A 90 -6.53 10.06 3.67
N LEU A 91 -7.33 10.83 2.93
CA LEU A 91 -8.60 11.38 3.40
C LEU A 91 -9.60 10.26 3.72
N ALA A 92 -9.77 9.30 2.80
CA ALA A 92 -10.66 8.15 2.99
C ALA A 92 -10.29 7.33 4.23
N ALA A 93 -9.00 7.11 4.47
CA ALA A 93 -8.50 6.44 5.67
C ALA A 93 -8.72 7.27 6.95
N SER A 94 -8.38 8.56 6.91
CA SER A 94 -8.51 9.48 8.05
C SER A 94 -9.96 9.63 8.53
N GLN A 95 -10.93 9.65 7.62
CA GLN A 95 -12.36 9.70 7.94
C GLN A 95 -12.84 8.47 8.74
N ARG A 96 -12.09 7.37 8.71
CA ARG A 96 -12.33 6.14 9.48
C ARG A 96 -11.37 5.98 10.66
N GLY A 97 -10.58 7.01 11.00
CA GLY A 97 -9.61 6.98 12.09
C GLY A 97 -8.40 6.09 11.83
N ILE A 98 -8.12 5.74 10.55
CA ILE A 98 -7.02 4.87 10.15
C ILE A 98 -5.75 5.70 9.99
N ALA A 99 -4.66 5.30 10.67
CA ALA A 99 -3.36 5.95 10.55
C ALA A 99 -2.70 5.66 9.20
N CYS A 100 -2.08 6.70 8.61
CA CYS A 100 -1.39 6.61 7.33
C CYS A 100 0.13 6.64 7.52
N SER A 101 0.85 5.83 6.75
CA SER A 101 2.32 5.79 6.72
C SER A 101 2.82 5.82 5.28
N ALA A 102 3.82 6.66 4.98
CA ALA A 102 4.46 6.73 3.67
C ALA A 102 5.79 5.96 3.67
N TYR A 103 6.11 5.33 2.54
CA TYR A 103 7.33 4.52 2.36
C TYR A 103 8.01 4.85 1.05
N THR A 104 9.34 5.04 1.08
CA THR A 104 10.12 5.25 -0.13
C THR A 104 10.18 3.98 -0.99
N PRO A 105 10.34 4.09 -2.33
CA PRO A 105 10.52 2.94 -3.21
C PRO A 105 11.64 2.01 -2.77
N GLN A 106 12.74 2.55 -2.26
CA GLN A 106 13.88 1.77 -1.75
C GLN A 106 13.52 0.99 -0.50
N ALA A 107 12.76 1.59 0.44
CA ALA A 107 12.30 0.91 1.65
C ALA A 107 11.36 -0.25 1.31
N ILE A 108 10.45 -0.06 0.35
CA ILE A 108 9.54 -1.10 -0.13
C ILE A 108 10.33 -2.26 -0.74
N LYS A 109 11.25 -1.98 -1.67
CA LYS A 109 12.10 -3.01 -2.29
C LYS A 109 12.96 -3.76 -1.27
N MET A 110 13.53 -3.04 -0.30
CA MET A 110 14.30 -3.64 0.78
C MET A 110 13.43 -4.58 1.63
N ALA A 111 12.22 -4.20 1.98
CA ALA A 111 11.30 -5.00 2.78
C ALA A 111 10.85 -6.28 2.04
N VAL A 112 10.57 -6.18 0.73
CA VAL A 112 10.04 -7.28 -0.08
C VAL A 112 11.15 -8.22 -0.59
N CYS A 113 12.28 -7.66 -1.04
CA CYS A 113 13.33 -8.41 -1.73
C CYS A 113 14.67 -8.49 -0.96
N GLY A 114 14.82 -7.79 0.17
CA GLY A 114 16.09 -7.65 0.87
C GLY A 114 17.11 -6.75 0.14
N SER A 115 16.72 -6.08 -0.94
CA SER A 115 17.57 -5.20 -1.74
C SER A 115 16.77 -3.99 -2.25
N GLY A 116 17.24 -2.78 -1.94
CA GLY A 116 16.63 -1.53 -2.41
C GLY A 116 16.75 -1.28 -3.91
N SER A 117 17.62 -2.03 -4.60
CA SER A 117 17.84 -1.97 -6.05
C SER A 117 17.12 -3.07 -6.84
N ALA A 118 16.25 -3.85 -6.19
CA ALA A 118 15.51 -4.94 -6.83
C ALA A 118 14.76 -4.47 -8.09
N ALA A 119 14.80 -5.29 -9.14
CA ALA A 119 14.06 -5.04 -10.37
C ALA A 119 12.54 -5.26 -10.13
N LYS A 120 11.69 -4.55 -10.89
CA LYS A 120 10.23 -4.62 -10.75
C LYS A 120 9.71 -6.07 -10.83
N ALA A 121 10.15 -6.84 -11.81
CA ALA A 121 9.76 -8.24 -11.96
C ALA A 121 10.16 -9.12 -10.74
N GLN A 122 11.25 -8.78 -10.06
CA GLN A 122 11.65 -9.46 -8.83
C GLN A 122 10.70 -9.11 -7.67
N VAL A 123 10.32 -7.84 -7.53
CA VAL A 123 9.35 -7.41 -6.52
C VAL A 123 8.02 -8.14 -6.71
N GLN A 124 7.48 -8.19 -7.91
CA GLN A 124 6.21 -8.88 -8.22
C GLN A 124 6.25 -10.36 -7.84
N ARG A 125 7.32 -11.08 -8.21
CA ARG A 125 7.48 -12.49 -7.82
C ARG A 125 7.55 -12.67 -6.31
N MET A 126 8.30 -11.80 -5.62
CA MET A 126 8.44 -11.88 -4.17
C MET A 126 7.14 -11.55 -3.44
N VAL A 127 6.35 -10.60 -3.94
CA VAL A 127 5.00 -10.32 -3.43
C VAL A 127 4.14 -11.59 -3.48
N GLY A 128 4.10 -12.28 -4.62
CA GLY A 128 3.39 -13.55 -4.75
C GLY A 128 3.85 -14.60 -3.75
N THR A 129 5.18 -14.77 -3.60
CA THR A 129 5.78 -15.73 -2.67
C THR A 129 5.45 -15.39 -1.20
N LEU A 130 5.64 -14.13 -0.79
CA LEU A 130 5.44 -13.70 0.60
C LEU A 130 3.97 -13.79 1.04
N LEU A 131 3.03 -13.59 0.11
CA LEU A 131 1.59 -13.66 0.37
C LEU A 131 0.99 -15.04 0.09
N GLY A 132 1.79 -16.00 -0.41
CA GLY A 132 1.32 -17.34 -0.75
C GLY A 132 0.32 -17.38 -1.91
N LEU A 133 0.44 -16.45 -2.86
CA LEU A 133 -0.44 -16.41 -4.02
C LEU A 133 -0.08 -17.53 -5.01
N PRO A 134 -1.06 -18.19 -5.63
CA PRO A 134 -0.82 -19.24 -6.64
C PRO A 134 -0.13 -18.67 -7.89
N GLU A 135 -0.40 -17.41 -8.23
CA GLU A 135 0.21 -16.66 -9.32
C GLU A 135 0.53 -15.23 -8.86
N PRO A 136 1.55 -14.57 -9.45
CA PRO A 136 1.80 -13.15 -9.18
C PRO A 136 0.58 -12.30 -9.51
N PRO A 137 0.38 -11.15 -8.84
CA PRO A 137 -0.74 -10.25 -9.14
C PRO A 137 -0.75 -9.87 -10.63
N ALA A 138 -1.94 -9.93 -11.25
CA ALA A 138 -2.10 -9.70 -12.69
C ALA A 138 -1.83 -8.24 -13.10
N SER A 139 -2.03 -7.28 -12.19
CA SER A 139 -1.79 -5.86 -12.40
C SER A 139 -0.52 -5.39 -11.69
N ASP A 140 0.30 -4.62 -12.39
CA ASP A 140 1.48 -3.94 -11.83
C ASP A 140 1.09 -3.05 -10.65
N HIS A 141 0.01 -2.27 -10.77
CA HIS A 141 -0.48 -1.37 -9.72
C HIS A 141 -0.95 -2.13 -8.48
N ALA A 142 -1.63 -3.26 -8.66
CA ALA A 142 -2.03 -4.13 -7.54
C ALA A 142 -0.80 -4.76 -6.86
N ALA A 143 0.20 -5.18 -7.63
CA ALA A 143 1.45 -5.72 -7.09
C ALA A 143 2.24 -4.66 -6.29
N ASP A 144 2.33 -3.43 -6.80
CA ASP A 144 3.00 -2.32 -6.14
C ASP A 144 2.26 -1.95 -4.84
N ALA A 145 0.93 -1.90 -4.84
CA ALA A 145 0.12 -1.69 -3.65
C ALA A 145 0.31 -2.78 -2.58
N LEU A 146 0.31 -4.06 -2.97
CA LEU A 146 0.60 -5.17 -2.06
C LEU A 146 2.02 -5.09 -1.49
N ALA A 147 3.01 -4.68 -2.30
CA ALA A 147 4.39 -4.49 -1.84
C ALA A 147 4.50 -3.42 -0.74
N VAL A 148 3.77 -2.31 -0.88
CA VAL A 148 3.68 -1.26 0.14
C VAL A 148 3.05 -1.79 1.43
N ALA A 149 1.96 -2.57 1.34
CA ALA A 149 1.33 -3.21 2.50
C ALA A 149 2.26 -4.18 3.22
N ILE A 150 3.03 -5.00 2.47
CA ILE A 150 4.06 -5.89 3.02
C ILE A 150 5.14 -5.10 3.76
N CYS A 151 5.61 -3.99 3.18
CA CYS A 151 6.61 -3.11 3.81
C CYS A 151 6.14 -2.60 5.17
N HIS A 152 4.89 -2.16 5.27
CA HIS A 152 4.28 -1.74 6.53
C HIS A 152 4.20 -2.90 7.54
N GLY A 153 3.67 -4.04 7.12
CA GLY A 153 3.50 -5.23 7.95
C GLY A 153 4.82 -5.76 8.51
N ALA A 154 5.87 -5.84 7.70
CA ALA A 154 7.21 -6.24 8.11
C ALA A 154 7.83 -5.26 9.14
N GLY A 155 7.57 -3.96 9.01
CA GLY A 155 7.97 -2.93 9.97
C GLY A 155 7.22 -3.03 11.30
N ALA A 156 5.94 -3.35 11.27
CA ALA A 156 5.13 -3.55 12.48
C ALA A 156 5.62 -4.74 13.31
N GLY A 157 5.96 -5.86 12.66
CA GLY A 157 6.52 -7.03 13.33
C GLY A 157 7.85 -6.73 14.05
N ARG A 158 8.74 -5.95 13.40
CA ARG A 158 10.00 -5.51 14.03
C ARG A 158 9.76 -4.57 15.21
N ARG A 159 8.83 -3.64 15.13
CA ARG A 159 8.48 -2.74 16.25
C ARG A 159 7.97 -3.54 17.44
N ALA A 160 7.03 -4.44 17.25
CA ALA A 160 6.50 -5.30 18.30
C ALA A 160 7.58 -6.16 18.96
N ALA A 161 8.53 -6.69 18.18
CA ALA A 161 9.65 -7.46 18.70
C ALA A 161 10.61 -6.62 19.56
N VAL A 162 10.91 -5.38 19.14
CA VAL A 162 11.76 -4.44 19.89
C VAL A 162 11.08 -4.02 21.20
N GLU A 163 9.78 -3.70 21.17
CA GLU A 163 9.01 -3.35 22.36
C GLU A 163 8.95 -4.50 23.37
N ALA A 164 8.71 -5.73 22.88
CA ALA A 164 8.72 -6.92 23.74
C ALA A 164 10.09 -7.21 24.35
N ALA A 165 11.19 -6.98 23.60
CA ALA A 165 12.55 -7.10 24.12
C ALA A 165 12.86 -6.03 25.15
N ALA A 166 12.48 -4.78 24.92
CA ALA A 166 12.65 -3.67 25.86
C ALA A 166 11.88 -3.90 27.18
N ALA A 167 10.66 -4.40 27.10
CA ALA A 167 9.85 -4.71 28.29
C ALA A 167 10.48 -5.82 29.16
N ARG A 168 11.22 -6.79 28.55
CA ARG A 168 11.94 -7.85 29.28
C ARG A 168 13.22 -7.38 29.97
N VAL A 169 13.78 -6.25 29.57
CA VAL A 169 15.02 -5.68 30.16
C VAL A 169 14.70 -4.81 31.36
N ILE A 170 13.47 -4.29 31.47
CA ILE A 170 13.03 -3.35 32.53
C ILE A 170 12.31 -4.09 33.68
N GLY A 171 11.95 -5.34 33.51
CA GLY A 171 11.36 -6.21 34.57
C GLY A 171 12.33 -7.21 35.07
#